data_f812747e76db02476436dc416063960f
#
_entry.id   f812747e76db02476436dc416063960f
#
_cell.length_a   1.000
_cell.length_b   1.000
_cell.length_c   1.000
_cell.angle_alpha   90.00
_cell.angle_beta   90.00
_cell.angle_gamma   90.00
#
_symmetry.space_group_name_H-M   'P 1'
#
loop_
_entity.id
_entity.type
_entity.pdbx_description
1 polymer ?
#
loop_
_entity_poly.entity_id
_entity_poly.type
_entity_poly.pdbx_seq_one_letter_code
_entity_poly.pdbx_strand_id
1 'polypeptide(L)'
;MDRLGLLCRNIYENNKMTQRELAAAMDISLGTCNHLVKEGLDQELFSFDPVDGSYSLLKGGVDLLRNYRMDSAVILAAGFGSRFVPLTFETPKGLLEVYGERMIERQIKQLHEAGVPDITIVVGYLKETFEYMIDKFGVKLLYNPEYHNKNTLTTLYHARECFIGRNTYLLSSDNWMRNNMYHTYECGAWYSSVYMKGETSEWCLETSKKGLLTGVKVGGEDSWVMYGPVFFSKEFSEKFFPVLEEYYHTPGTEQMYWEQVLADLLNGEVDSHLPGKHHFPVPGMYVNRQPDNQVYEFENLEELRLFDERYRNHSDNIARELISQVLQVPESEITGIKCLKTGMTNKSFLFKVHGKSYICRIPGPGTELLINRKQEKAVNDSVKT
;
A
#
# COMPACT_ATOMS: atom_id res chain seq x y z
N MET A 1 -7.48 -5.96 -20.02
CA MET A 1 -6.99 -4.58 -20.25
C MET A 1 -7.42 -4.14 -21.64
N ASP A 2 -8.07 -3.00 -21.74
CA ASP A 2 -8.42 -2.40 -23.05
C ASP A 2 -7.16 -1.75 -23.66
N ARG A 3 -6.70 -2.31 -24.77
CA ARG A 3 -5.48 -1.85 -25.43
C ARG A 3 -5.65 -0.55 -26.20
N LEU A 4 -6.82 -0.29 -26.77
CA LEU A 4 -7.13 0.98 -27.43
C LEU A 4 -7.25 2.10 -26.41
N GLY A 5 -7.91 1.85 -25.27
CA GLY A 5 -7.93 2.78 -24.15
C GLY A 5 -6.53 3.10 -23.64
N LEU A 6 -5.67 2.07 -23.46
CA LEU A 6 -4.28 2.27 -23.04
C LEU A 6 -3.46 3.07 -24.06
N LEU A 7 -3.67 2.84 -25.36
CA LEU A 7 -3.04 3.63 -26.42
C LEU A 7 -3.49 5.10 -26.37
N CYS A 8 -4.80 5.35 -26.23
CA CYS A 8 -5.36 6.69 -26.10
C CYS A 8 -4.81 7.40 -24.83
N ARG A 9 -4.65 6.68 -23.72
CA ARG A 9 -4.03 7.24 -22.49
C ARG A 9 -2.59 7.68 -22.76
N ASN A 10 -1.75 6.84 -23.37
CA ASN A 10 -0.37 7.20 -23.67
C ASN A 10 -0.29 8.42 -24.62
N ILE A 11 -1.18 8.50 -25.60
CA ILE A 11 -1.30 9.67 -26.49
C ILE A 11 -1.75 10.92 -25.71
N TYR A 12 -2.66 10.78 -24.76
CA TYR A 12 -3.11 11.86 -23.89
C TYR A 12 -1.96 12.43 -23.04
N GLU A 13 -1.14 11.56 -22.48
CA GLU A 13 -0.03 11.95 -21.59
C GLU A 13 1.17 12.49 -22.36
N ASN A 14 1.47 11.94 -23.53
CA ASN A 14 2.55 12.39 -24.41
C ASN A 14 2.20 12.16 -25.88
N ASN A 15 1.71 13.18 -26.53
CA ASN A 15 1.23 13.12 -27.90
C ASN A 15 2.33 13.03 -28.99
N LYS A 16 3.62 13.05 -28.60
CA LYS A 16 4.78 12.96 -29.53
C LYS A 16 5.53 11.64 -29.44
N MET A 17 4.98 10.65 -28.74
CA MET A 17 5.59 9.32 -28.67
C MET A 17 5.63 8.66 -30.05
N THR A 18 6.79 8.12 -30.40
CA THR A 18 6.91 7.24 -31.57
C THR A 18 6.20 5.91 -31.31
N GLN A 19 5.85 5.16 -32.36
CA GLN A 19 5.23 3.83 -32.21
C GLN A 19 6.12 2.84 -31.45
N ARG A 20 7.47 3.03 -31.45
CA ARG A 20 8.39 2.21 -30.64
C ARG A 20 8.26 2.55 -29.15
N GLU A 21 8.17 3.83 -28.81
CA GLU A 21 7.98 4.28 -27.43
C GLU A 21 6.60 3.87 -26.90
N LEU A 22 5.54 4.01 -27.73
CA LEU A 22 4.20 3.53 -27.41
C LEU A 22 4.20 2.01 -27.18
N ALA A 23 4.86 1.23 -28.03
CA ALA A 23 4.98 -0.21 -27.86
C ALA A 23 5.71 -0.58 -26.55
N ALA A 24 6.78 0.13 -26.22
CA ALA A 24 7.52 -0.06 -24.98
C ALA A 24 6.69 0.32 -23.76
N ALA A 25 5.99 1.48 -23.78
CA ALA A 25 5.14 1.94 -22.70
C ALA A 25 3.94 1.01 -22.43
N MET A 26 3.46 0.31 -23.47
CA MET A 26 2.35 -0.63 -23.37
C MET A 26 2.78 -2.08 -23.13
N ASP A 27 4.08 -2.37 -23.04
CA ASP A 27 4.66 -3.73 -22.96
C ASP A 27 4.11 -4.67 -24.05
N ILE A 28 4.12 -4.20 -25.32
CA ILE A 28 3.66 -4.95 -26.49
C ILE A 28 4.68 -4.91 -27.63
N SER A 29 4.53 -5.85 -28.58
CA SER A 29 5.37 -5.82 -29.77
C SER A 29 5.07 -4.61 -30.67
N LEU A 30 6.08 -4.12 -31.42
CA LEU A 30 5.91 -3.03 -32.38
C LEU A 30 4.82 -3.37 -33.43
N GLY A 31 4.75 -4.63 -33.87
CA GLY A 31 3.70 -5.07 -34.81
C GLY A 31 2.29 -4.95 -34.22
N THR A 32 2.12 -5.29 -32.93
CA THR A 32 0.86 -5.10 -32.23
C THR A 32 0.52 -3.61 -32.07
N CYS A 33 1.51 -2.78 -31.73
CA CYS A 33 1.33 -1.34 -31.63
C CYS A 33 0.91 -0.74 -32.98
N ASN A 34 1.57 -1.10 -34.09
CA ASN A 34 1.22 -0.62 -35.43
C ASN A 34 -0.23 -0.98 -35.79
N HIS A 35 -0.67 -2.20 -35.45
CA HIS A 35 -2.07 -2.61 -35.68
C HIS A 35 -3.04 -1.75 -34.86
N LEU A 36 -2.77 -1.54 -33.57
CA LEU A 36 -3.61 -0.71 -32.70
C LEU A 36 -3.65 0.76 -33.14
N VAL A 37 -2.52 1.32 -33.59
CA VAL A 37 -2.47 2.68 -34.13
C VAL A 37 -3.34 2.79 -35.38
N LYS A 38 -3.25 1.82 -36.31
CA LYS A 38 -4.10 1.79 -37.49
C LYS A 38 -5.57 1.69 -37.11
N GLU A 39 -5.91 0.78 -36.20
CA GLU A 39 -7.29 0.58 -35.70
C GLU A 39 -7.84 1.85 -35.06
N GLY A 40 -7.04 2.54 -34.21
CA GLY A 40 -7.44 3.79 -33.57
C GLY A 40 -7.65 4.95 -34.54
N LEU A 41 -6.84 5.03 -35.62
CA LEU A 41 -7.05 5.99 -36.71
C LEU A 41 -8.32 5.68 -37.50
N ASP A 42 -8.55 4.39 -37.84
CA ASP A 42 -9.74 3.94 -38.58
C ASP A 42 -11.04 4.15 -37.76
N GLN A 43 -10.98 4.08 -36.42
CA GLN A 43 -12.10 4.34 -35.50
C GLN A 43 -12.22 5.83 -35.10
N GLU A 44 -11.43 6.71 -35.69
CA GLU A 44 -11.41 8.15 -35.37
C GLU A 44 -11.21 8.45 -33.86
N LEU A 45 -10.37 7.65 -33.16
CA LEU A 45 -10.03 7.87 -31.77
C LEU A 45 -9.00 9.00 -31.63
N PHE A 46 -8.10 9.11 -32.57
CA PHE A 46 -7.07 10.15 -32.68
C PHE A 46 -6.68 10.38 -34.13
N SER A 47 -6.05 11.51 -34.41
CA SER A 47 -5.41 11.82 -35.68
C SER A 47 -3.89 11.82 -35.52
N PHE A 48 -3.15 11.72 -36.63
CA PHE A 48 -1.70 11.81 -36.68
C PHE A 48 -1.29 12.90 -37.66
N ASP A 49 -0.45 13.85 -37.19
CA ASP A 49 0.18 14.86 -38.05
C ASP A 49 1.58 14.39 -38.47
N PRO A 50 1.78 14.09 -39.75
CA PRO A 50 3.09 13.63 -40.25
C PRO A 50 4.16 14.74 -40.28
N VAL A 51 3.80 16.02 -40.16
CA VAL A 51 4.72 17.15 -40.23
C VAL A 51 5.49 17.27 -38.91
N ASP A 52 4.83 17.22 -37.79
CA ASP A 52 5.45 17.33 -36.48
C ASP A 52 5.53 16.02 -35.70
N GLY A 53 4.98 14.93 -36.24
CA GLY A 53 4.99 13.59 -35.67
C GLY A 53 4.07 13.42 -34.45
N SER A 54 3.09 14.31 -34.27
CA SER A 54 2.21 14.29 -33.11
C SER A 54 0.87 13.56 -33.38
N TYR A 55 0.30 13.00 -32.30
CA TYR A 55 -1.05 12.49 -32.26
C TYR A 55 -1.97 13.52 -31.58
N SER A 56 -3.22 13.61 -32.00
CA SER A 56 -4.25 14.42 -31.35
C SER A 56 -5.49 13.59 -31.10
N LEU A 57 -5.89 13.47 -29.83
CA LEU A 57 -7.13 12.78 -29.47
C LEU A 57 -8.32 13.47 -30.12
N LEU A 58 -9.17 12.70 -30.78
CA LEU A 58 -10.47 13.12 -31.29
C LEU A 58 -11.57 12.83 -30.26
N LYS A 59 -12.79 13.24 -30.57
CA LYS A 59 -13.94 13.05 -29.68
C LYS A 59 -14.11 11.58 -29.29
N GLY A 60 -13.98 10.65 -30.23
CA GLY A 60 -14.08 9.20 -29.95
C GLY A 60 -13.06 8.72 -28.91
N GLY A 61 -11.81 9.15 -29.00
CA GLY A 61 -10.75 8.82 -28.03
C GLY A 61 -10.99 9.43 -26.65
N VAL A 62 -11.46 10.68 -26.61
CA VAL A 62 -11.83 11.34 -25.33
C VAL A 62 -13.02 10.63 -24.68
N ASP A 63 -14.04 10.27 -25.45
CA ASP A 63 -15.23 9.57 -24.93
C ASP A 63 -14.87 8.16 -24.43
N LEU A 64 -13.96 7.46 -25.12
CA LEU A 64 -13.41 6.18 -24.67
C LEU A 64 -12.70 6.32 -23.31
N LEU A 65 -11.81 7.32 -23.16
CA LEU A 65 -11.05 7.55 -21.94
C LEU A 65 -11.92 7.92 -20.74
N ARG A 66 -13.09 8.53 -20.92
CA ARG A 66 -14.01 8.86 -19.81
C ARG A 66 -14.40 7.63 -18.97
N ASN A 67 -14.49 6.44 -19.58
CA ASN A 67 -14.80 5.21 -18.86
C ASN A 67 -13.69 4.76 -17.92
N TYR A 68 -12.47 5.22 -18.17
CA TYR A 68 -11.24 4.85 -17.47
C TYR A 68 -10.73 5.94 -16.53
N ARG A 69 -11.48 7.06 -16.41
CA ARG A 69 -11.09 8.14 -15.51
C ARG A 69 -11.06 7.64 -14.07
N MET A 70 -10.01 8.06 -13.35
CA MET A 70 -9.88 7.79 -11.93
C MET A 70 -10.91 8.59 -11.13
N ASP A 71 -11.60 7.93 -10.22
CA ASP A 71 -12.60 8.52 -9.35
C ASP A 71 -12.05 8.81 -7.97
N SER A 72 -11.18 7.93 -7.44
CA SER A 72 -10.73 8.03 -6.05
C SER A 72 -9.44 7.25 -5.78
N ALA A 73 -8.90 7.47 -4.58
CA ALA A 73 -7.88 6.62 -3.98
C ALA A 73 -8.20 6.33 -2.51
N VAL A 74 -7.82 5.15 -2.05
CA VAL A 74 -7.92 4.72 -0.66
C VAL A 74 -6.52 4.37 -0.17
N ILE A 75 -6.08 4.98 0.95
CA ILE A 75 -4.78 4.72 1.57
C ILE A 75 -5.03 4.00 2.90
N LEU A 76 -4.55 2.78 3.04
CA LEU A 76 -4.64 2.01 4.27
C LEU A 76 -3.56 2.47 5.25
N ALA A 77 -3.95 3.04 6.38
CA ALA A 77 -3.09 3.62 7.41
C ALA A 77 -3.53 3.24 8.85
N ALA A 78 -4.28 2.15 8.99
CA ALA A 78 -4.86 1.77 10.29
C ALA A 78 -3.90 0.99 11.19
N GLY A 79 -2.82 0.42 10.65
CA GLY A 79 -1.92 -0.49 11.35
C GLY A 79 -0.99 0.18 12.37
N PHE A 80 -0.56 -0.59 13.37
CA PHE A 80 0.37 -0.14 14.42
C PHE A 80 1.82 -0.01 13.95
N GLY A 81 2.25 -0.77 12.93
CA GLY A 81 3.65 -0.78 12.48
C GLY A 81 4.62 -1.34 13.52
N SER A 82 4.32 -2.50 14.11
CA SER A 82 5.07 -3.11 15.23
C SER A 82 6.57 -3.33 14.96
N ARG A 83 6.96 -3.53 13.70
CA ARG A 83 8.37 -3.72 13.30
C ARG A 83 9.21 -2.44 13.34
N PHE A 84 8.56 -1.27 13.48
CA PHE A 84 9.21 0.05 13.62
C PHE A 84 9.22 0.58 15.05
N VAL A 85 8.82 -0.23 16.02
CA VAL A 85 8.94 0.13 17.43
C VAL A 85 10.42 0.37 17.77
N PRO A 86 10.75 1.46 18.49
CA PRO A 86 9.85 2.33 19.25
C PRO A 86 9.31 3.57 18.50
N LEU A 87 9.73 3.87 17.29
CA LEU A 87 9.27 5.06 16.53
C LEU A 87 7.75 5.11 16.42
N THR A 88 7.12 3.97 16.12
CA THR A 88 5.66 3.87 15.90
C THR A 88 4.84 3.98 17.18
N PHE A 89 5.45 4.12 18.35
CA PHE A 89 4.71 4.51 19.55
C PHE A 89 4.20 5.95 19.50
N GLU A 90 4.88 6.82 18.78
CA GLU A 90 4.57 8.25 18.72
C GLU A 90 4.11 8.69 17.34
N THR A 91 4.58 8.00 16.30
CA THR A 91 4.32 8.36 14.90
C THR A 91 3.90 7.13 14.11
N PRO A 92 2.67 7.08 13.54
CA PRO A 92 2.28 6.00 12.65
C PRO A 92 3.28 5.80 11.51
N LYS A 93 3.47 4.56 11.04
CA LYS A 93 4.47 4.21 10.02
C LYS A 93 4.37 5.11 8.76
N GLY A 94 3.16 5.36 8.26
CA GLY A 94 2.93 6.21 7.08
C GLY A 94 3.30 7.69 7.27
N LEU A 95 3.44 8.16 8.52
CA LEU A 95 3.87 9.51 8.86
C LEU A 95 5.38 9.63 9.06
N LEU A 96 6.13 8.54 8.96
CA LEU A 96 7.60 8.59 8.96
C LEU A 96 8.09 9.34 7.71
N GLU A 97 9.13 10.13 7.90
CA GLU A 97 9.71 10.93 6.82
C GLU A 97 10.78 10.12 6.08
N VAL A 98 10.74 10.18 4.76
CA VAL A 98 11.77 9.67 3.86
C VAL A 98 12.27 10.84 3.02
N TYR A 99 13.56 11.14 3.11
CA TYR A 99 14.18 12.33 2.49
C TYR A 99 13.49 13.66 2.86
N GLY A 100 12.95 13.78 4.09
CA GLY A 100 12.31 15.01 4.60
C GLY A 100 10.86 15.17 4.20
N GLU A 101 10.24 14.15 3.64
CA GLU A 101 8.83 14.15 3.27
C GLU A 101 8.14 12.92 3.86
N ARG A 102 6.98 13.09 4.50
CA ARG A 102 6.19 11.97 5.02
C ARG A 102 5.69 11.09 3.88
N MET A 103 5.85 9.76 4.02
CA MET A 103 5.52 8.81 2.96
C MET A 103 4.10 8.99 2.43
N ILE A 104 3.12 9.09 3.32
CA ILE A 104 1.72 9.28 2.94
C ILE A 104 1.46 10.65 2.28
N GLU A 105 2.15 11.73 2.71
CA GLU A 105 2.00 13.05 2.10
C GLU A 105 2.53 13.05 0.66
N ARG A 106 3.66 12.35 0.41
CA ARG A 106 4.19 12.15 -0.92
C ARG A 106 3.20 11.43 -1.84
N GLN A 107 2.58 10.36 -1.35
CA GLN A 107 1.55 9.63 -2.11
C GLN A 107 0.36 10.52 -2.46
N ILE A 108 -0.14 11.30 -1.49
CA ILE A 108 -1.26 12.23 -1.72
C ILE A 108 -0.91 13.29 -2.79
N LYS A 109 0.29 13.86 -2.74
CA LYS A 109 0.75 14.83 -3.76
C LYS A 109 0.80 14.19 -5.15
N GLN A 110 1.37 12.98 -5.27
CA GLN A 110 1.43 12.25 -6.53
C GLN A 110 0.03 11.91 -7.07
N LEU A 111 -0.92 11.55 -6.21
CA LEU A 111 -2.32 11.34 -6.60
C LEU A 111 -2.99 12.64 -7.08
N HIS A 112 -2.76 13.77 -6.40
CA HIS A 112 -3.28 15.07 -6.84
C HIS A 112 -2.68 15.50 -8.19
N GLU A 113 -1.36 15.29 -8.41
CA GLU A 113 -0.70 15.54 -9.69
C GLU A 113 -1.31 14.69 -10.82
N ALA A 114 -1.72 13.46 -10.54
CA ALA A 114 -2.41 12.57 -11.48
C ALA A 114 -3.90 12.96 -11.68
N GLY A 115 -4.40 13.97 -10.96
CA GLY A 115 -5.78 14.42 -11.06
C GLY A 115 -6.80 13.52 -10.39
N VAL A 116 -6.40 12.73 -9.38
CA VAL A 116 -7.32 11.92 -8.57
C VAL A 116 -8.07 12.83 -7.60
N PRO A 117 -9.43 12.96 -7.73
CA PRO A 117 -10.16 14.03 -7.06
C PRO A 117 -10.57 13.72 -5.61
N ASP A 118 -10.65 12.45 -5.24
CA ASP A 118 -11.22 12.02 -3.96
C ASP A 118 -10.28 11.00 -3.29
N ILE A 119 -9.67 11.39 -2.16
CA ILE A 119 -8.72 10.57 -1.42
C ILE A 119 -9.27 10.29 -0.02
N THR A 120 -9.38 9.02 0.33
CA THR A 120 -9.79 8.56 1.67
C THR A 120 -8.63 7.83 2.34
N ILE A 121 -8.29 8.23 3.56
CA ILE A 121 -7.30 7.55 4.39
C ILE A 121 -8.04 6.71 5.43
N VAL A 122 -7.82 5.41 5.43
CA VAL A 122 -8.39 4.51 6.46
C VAL A 122 -7.44 4.48 7.65
N VAL A 123 -7.89 5.07 8.74
CA VAL A 123 -7.09 5.26 9.96
C VAL A 123 -7.54 4.34 11.10
N GLY A 124 -6.65 4.06 12.02
CA GLY A 124 -6.90 3.24 13.21
C GLY A 124 -6.01 3.67 14.37
N TYR A 125 -4.79 3.14 14.41
CA TYR A 125 -3.79 3.49 15.42
C TYR A 125 -3.37 4.96 15.31
N LEU A 126 -3.39 5.69 16.42
CA LEU A 126 -3.07 7.14 16.50
C LEU A 126 -3.80 7.97 15.43
N LYS A 127 -5.07 7.66 15.16
CA LYS A 127 -5.88 8.30 14.11
C LYS A 127 -5.87 9.84 14.17
N GLU A 128 -5.76 10.41 15.36
CA GLU A 128 -5.76 11.86 15.61
C GLU A 128 -4.54 12.54 14.93
N THR A 129 -3.46 11.82 14.73
CA THR A 129 -2.24 12.34 14.07
C THR A 129 -2.42 12.57 12.57
N PHE A 130 -3.50 12.06 11.96
CA PHE A 130 -3.83 12.25 10.56
C PHE A 130 -4.81 13.41 10.31
N GLU A 131 -5.44 13.98 11.35
CA GLU A 131 -6.51 14.98 11.19
C GLU A 131 -6.07 16.22 10.42
N TYR A 132 -4.81 16.67 10.60
CA TYR A 132 -4.27 17.80 9.87
C TYR A 132 -4.30 17.65 8.35
N MET A 133 -4.36 16.42 7.84
CA MET A 133 -4.39 16.13 6.41
C MET A 133 -5.71 16.53 5.77
N ILE A 134 -6.80 16.61 6.54
CA ILE A 134 -8.10 17.10 6.08
C ILE A 134 -7.94 18.51 5.56
N ASP A 135 -7.39 19.39 6.37
CA ASP A 135 -7.20 20.82 6.02
C ASP A 135 -6.08 21.01 5.00
N LYS A 136 -4.99 20.23 5.12
CA LYS A 136 -3.80 20.40 4.27
C LYS A 136 -4.00 19.90 2.85
N PHE A 137 -4.72 18.78 2.67
CA PHE A 137 -4.83 18.08 1.40
C PHE A 137 -6.27 17.86 0.93
N GLY A 138 -7.29 18.19 1.71
CA GLY A 138 -8.68 17.95 1.36
C GLY A 138 -9.10 16.48 1.38
N VAL A 139 -8.37 15.63 2.09
CA VAL A 139 -8.66 14.19 2.19
C VAL A 139 -9.77 13.90 3.19
N LYS A 140 -10.35 12.71 3.10
CA LYS A 140 -11.31 12.17 4.07
C LYS A 140 -10.62 11.16 4.97
N LEU A 141 -11.01 11.10 6.24
CA LEU A 141 -10.59 10.05 7.16
C LEU A 141 -11.74 9.07 7.40
N LEU A 142 -11.46 7.79 7.26
CA LEU A 142 -12.37 6.69 7.58
C LEU A 142 -11.78 5.88 8.73
N TYR A 143 -12.49 5.77 9.84
CA TYR A 143 -12.00 5.04 11.00
C TYR A 143 -12.33 3.54 10.91
N ASN A 144 -11.31 2.68 11.03
CA ASN A 144 -11.48 1.26 11.24
C ASN A 144 -11.48 0.96 12.75
N PRO A 145 -12.61 0.62 13.39
CA PRO A 145 -12.66 0.35 14.83
C PRO A 145 -12.03 -0.98 15.23
N GLU A 146 -11.80 -1.89 14.28
CA GLU A 146 -11.31 -3.25 14.51
C GLU A 146 -9.80 -3.39 14.27
N TYR A 147 -9.08 -2.28 13.99
CA TYR A 147 -7.66 -2.27 13.60
C TYR A 147 -6.73 -3.02 14.56
N HIS A 148 -7.11 -3.13 15.84
CA HIS A 148 -6.30 -3.74 16.89
C HIS A 148 -6.45 -5.26 16.99
N ASN A 149 -7.54 -5.80 16.45
CA ASN A 149 -7.90 -7.22 16.55
C ASN A 149 -7.90 -7.94 15.20
N LYS A 150 -7.98 -7.20 14.10
CA LYS A 150 -8.12 -7.74 12.75
C LYS A 150 -7.10 -7.12 11.79
N ASN A 151 -6.82 -7.82 10.69
CA ASN A 151 -5.81 -7.42 9.70
C ASN A 151 -6.41 -6.63 8.52
N THR A 152 -5.67 -6.48 7.42
CA THR A 152 -5.99 -5.60 6.28
C THR A 152 -7.27 -5.96 5.54
N LEU A 153 -7.70 -7.23 5.54
CA LEU A 153 -9.01 -7.65 5.03
C LEU A 153 -10.13 -6.79 5.64
N THR A 154 -10.14 -6.67 6.96
CA THR A 154 -11.14 -5.84 7.67
C THR A 154 -11.02 -4.36 7.34
N THR A 155 -9.78 -3.87 7.21
CA THR A 155 -9.54 -2.47 6.84
C THR A 155 -10.12 -2.15 5.47
N LEU A 156 -9.92 -3.05 4.49
CA LEU A 156 -10.49 -2.89 3.16
C LEU A 156 -12.02 -3.05 3.15
N TYR A 157 -12.57 -3.97 3.97
CA TYR A 157 -14.02 -4.11 4.12
C TYR A 157 -14.69 -2.83 4.60
N HIS A 158 -14.12 -2.15 5.60
CA HIS A 158 -14.66 -0.87 6.05
C HIS A 158 -14.62 0.22 4.96
N ALA A 159 -13.66 0.14 4.04
CA ALA A 159 -13.50 1.10 2.94
C ALA A 159 -14.29 0.72 1.66
N ARG A 160 -15.02 -0.40 1.63
CA ARG A 160 -15.64 -0.95 0.40
C ARG A 160 -16.50 0.04 -0.38
N GLU A 161 -17.21 0.92 0.31
CA GLU A 161 -18.05 1.94 -0.33
C GLU A 161 -17.26 2.96 -1.17
N CYS A 162 -15.95 3.07 -0.94
CA CYS A 162 -15.07 3.92 -1.74
C CYS A 162 -14.74 3.29 -3.11
N PHE A 163 -15.03 2.00 -3.31
CA PHE A 163 -14.67 1.24 -4.50
C PHE A 163 -15.86 0.89 -5.40
N ILE A 164 -17.05 0.69 -4.82
CA ILE A 164 -18.23 0.24 -5.57
C ILE A 164 -18.63 1.28 -6.61
N GLY A 165 -18.68 0.86 -7.88
CA GLY A 165 -18.99 1.73 -9.02
C GLY A 165 -17.91 2.77 -9.35
N ARG A 166 -16.70 2.65 -8.81
CA ARG A 166 -15.60 3.62 -8.93
C ARG A 166 -14.30 2.98 -9.41
N ASN A 167 -13.53 3.73 -10.17
CA ASN A 167 -12.14 3.42 -10.49
C ASN A 167 -11.26 3.96 -9.36
N THR A 168 -10.67 3.09 -8.56
CA THR A 168 -10.05 3.47 -7.29
C THR A 168 -8.66 2.87 -7.13
N TYR A 169 -7.67 3.70 -6.79
CA TYR A 169 -6.38 3.20 -6.32
C TYR A 169 -6.48 2.73 -4.87
N LEU A 170 -5.85 1.60 -4.56
CA LEU A 170 -5.64 1.11 -3.21
C LEU A 170 -4.14 1.15 -2.89
N LEU A 171 -3.78 1.81 -1.79
CA LEU A 171 -2.40 2.02 -1.39
C LEU A 171 -2.20 1.63 0.08
N SER A 172 -0.98 1.21 0.40
CA SER A 172 -0.48 1.16 1.78
C SER A 172 0.23 2.47 2.11
N SER A 173 0.01 3.01 3.31
CA SER A 173 0.56 4.31 3.73
C SER A 173 2.08 4.35 3.87
N ASP A 174 2.70 3.20 3.90
CA ASP A 174 4.15 2.98 4.08
C ASP A 174 4.90 2.71 2.77
N ASN A 175 4.22 2.80 1.63
CA ASN A 175 4.87 2.77 0.33
C ASN A 175 5.50 4.12 0.00
N TRP A 176 6.70 4.11 -0.52
CA TRP A 176 7.39 5.27 -1.05
C TRP A 176 7.71 5.05 -2.54
N MET A 177 7.13 5.88 -3.41
CA MET A 177 7.39 5.82 -4.85
C MET A 177 8.37 6.92 -5.25
N ARG A 178 9.42 6.53 -6.00
CA ARG A 178 10.44 7.47 -6.49
C ARG A 178 9.84 8.50 -7.43
N ASN A 179 9.13 8.04 -8.44
CA ASN A 179 8.43 8.86 -9.41
C ASN A 179 6.92 8.65 -9.29
N ASN A 180 6.14 9.61 -9.77
CA ASN A 180 4.71 9.45 -9.86
C ASN A 180 4.39 8.31 -10.85
N MET A 181 3.64 7.31 -10.40
CA MET A 181 3.20 6.17 -11.20
C MET A 181 1.68 6.14 -11.41
N TYR A 182 1.00 7.16 -10.94
CA TYR A 182 -0.45 7.30 -11.07
C TYR A 182 -0.82 8.07 -12.32
N HIS A 183 -1.97 7.73 -12.88
CA HIS A 183 -2.48 8.30 -14.12
C HIS A 183 -3.89 8.85 -13.93
N THR A 184 -4.29 9.80 -14.77
CA THR A 184 -5.67 10.31 -14.79
C THR A 184 -6.67 9.25 -15.29
N TYR A 185 -6.19 8.31 -16.12
CA TYR A 185 -6.99 7.24 -16.72
C TYR A 185 -6.30 5.89 -16.53
N GLU A 186 -7.06 4.85 -16.16
CA GLU A 186 -6.55 3.49 -15.99
C GLU A 186 -7.40 2.45 -16.71
N CYS A 187 -6.79 1.68 -17.59
CA CYS A 187 -7.47 0.82 -18.55
C CYS A 187 -7.50 -0.66 -18.18
N GLY A 188 -7.92 -0.98 -16.96
CA GLY A 188 -8.04 -2.35 -16.45
C GLY A 188 -7.30 -2.53 -15.13
N ALA A 189 -7.92 -3.25 -14.19
CA ALA A 189 -7.38 -3.46 -12.85
C ALA A 189 -5.98 -4.07 -12.88
N TRP A 190 -5.09 -3.62 -12.01
CA TRP A 190 -3.72 -4.11 -11.94
C TRP A 190 -3.17 -4.09 -10.52
N TYR A 191 -2.19 -4.98 -10.26
CA TYR A 191 -1.35 -5.01 -9.08
C TYR A 191 0.07 -4.60 -9.46
N SER A 192 0.65 -3.63 -8.76
CA SER A 192 2.05 -3.26 -8.90
C SER A 192 2.95 -4.43 -8.50
N SER A 193 4.06 -4.62 -9.20
CA SER A 193 4.98 -5.70 -8.90
C SER A 193 6.43 -5.31 -9.17
N VAL A 194 7.32 -5.88 -8.37
CA VAL A 194 8.77 -5.77 -8.55
C VAL A 194 9.38 -7.15 -8.76
N TYR A 195 10.50 -7.22 -9.46
CA TYR A 195 11.19 -8.49 -9.68
C TYR A 195 12.20 -8.75 -8.55
N MET A 196 12.06 -9.89 -7.88
CA MET A 196 12.99 -10.33 -6.85
C MET A 196 13.86 -11.47 -7.38
N LYS A 197 15.20 -11.26 -7.30
CA LYS A 197 16.20 -12.28 -7.66
C LYS A 197 16.49 -13.17 -6.46
N GLY A 198 16.69 -14.49 -6.75
CA GLY A 198 16.94 -15.50 -5.75
C GLY A 198 15.69 -15.89 -4.99
N GLU A 199 15.89 -16.56 -3.86
CA GLU A 199 14.79 -17.01 -2.99
C GLU A 199 14.09 -15.83 -2.33
N THR A 200 12.76 -15.88 -2.27
CA THR A 200 11.90 -14.90 -1.60
C THR A 200 10.78 -15.58 -0.84
N SER A 201 10.33 -14.98 0.26
CA SER A 201 9.14 -15.37 1.00
C SER A 201 7.90 -14.56 0.62
N GLU A 202 8.04 -13.63 -0.34
CA GLU A 202 6.98 -12.74 -0.78
C GLU A 202 5.89 -13.47 -1.59
N TRP A 203 4.81 -12.75 -1.89
CA TRP A 203 3.69 -13.24 -2.68
C TRP A 203 4.03 -13.18 -4.17
N CYS A 204 4.45 -14.32 -4.73
CA CYS A 204 4.88 -14.47 -6.11
C CYS A 204 3.69 -14.56 -7.06
N LEU A 205 3.74 -13.81 -8.15
CA LEU A 205 2.66 -13.69 -9.14
C LEU A 205 2.84 -14.69 -10.29
N GLU A 206 1.82 -15.47 -10.56
CA GLU A 206 1.70 -16.24 -11.79
C GLU A 206 0.90 -15.46 -12.83
N THR A 207 1.40 -15.39 -14.05
CA THR A 207 0.78 -14.59 -15.10
C THR A 207 0.65 -15.34 -16.43
N SER A 208 -0.42 -15.05 -17.17
CA SER A 208 -0.54 -15.44 -18.57
C SER A 208 0.46 -14.66 -19.43
N LYS A 209 0.66 -15.09 -20.69
CA LYS A 209 1.46 -14.36 -21.69
C LYS A 209 0.98 -12.92 -21.97
N LYS A 210 -0.24 -12.58 -21.58
CA LYS A 210 -0.83 -11.23 -21.73
C LYS A 210 -0.76 -10.40 -20.45
N GLY A 211 -0.05 -10.88 -19.42
CA GLY A 211 0.10 -10.19 -18.13
C GLY A 211 -1.13 -10.28 -17.21
N LEU A 212 -2.14 -11.10 -17.55
CA LEU A 212 -3.27 -11.36 -16.64
C LEU A 212 -2.81 -12.28 -15.52
N LEU A 213 -3.10 -11.93 -14.27
CA LEU A 213 -2.85 -12.78 -13.11
C LEU A 213 -3.65 -14.06 -13.20
N THR A 214 -3.01 -15.19 -12.97
CA THR A 214 -3.60 -16.53 -13.02
C THR A 214 -3.45 -17.31 -11.73
N GLY A 215 -2.60 -16.86 -10.83
CA GLY A 215 -2.36 -17.45 -9.52
C GLY A 215 -1.41 -16.62 -8.68
N VAL A 216 -1.35 -16.95 -7.39
CA VAL A 216 -0.44 -16.34 -6.42
C VAL A 216 0.10 -17.45 -5.52
N LYS A 217 1.41 -17.43 -5.28
CA LYS A 217 2.09 -18.36 -4.38
C LYS A 217 2.91 -17.59 -3.35
N VAL A 218 2.86 -18.02 -2.11
CA VAL A 218 3.76 -17.51 -1.07
C VAL A 218 5.11 -18.21 -1.17
N GLY A 219 6.16 -17.41 -1.36
CA GLY A 219 7.51 -17.92 -1.56
C GLY A 219 7.80 -18.40 -2.99
N GLY A 220 9.04 -18.24 -3.42
CA GLY A 220 9.51 -18.63 -4.75
C GLY A 220 10.96 -18.24 -4.99
N GLU A 221 11.38 -18.32 -6.23
CA GLU A 221 12.71 -17.92 -6.70
C GLU A 221 12.56 -17.15 -8.00
N ASP A 222 13.39 -16.12 -8.19
CA ASP A 222 13.44 -15.32 -9.43
C ASP A 222 12.06 -14.90 -9.96
N SER A 223 11.26 -14.25 -9.12
CA SER A 223 9.83 -14.04 -9.36
C SER A 223 9.41 -12.58 -9.30
N TRP A 224 8.34 -12.25 -10.04
CA TRP A 224 7.59 -11.03 -9.83
C TRP A 224 6.71 -11.19 -8.60
N VAL A 225 6.79 -10.24 -7.66
CA VAL A 225 6.04 -10.28 -6.40
C VAL A 225 5.04 -9.14 -6.29
N MET A 226 4.00 -9.33 -5.50
CA MET A 226 3.06 -8.27 -5.11
C MET A 226 3.82 -7.19 -4.34
N TYR A 227 3.81 -5.94 -4.80
CA TYR A 227 4.56 -4.88 -4.16
C TYR A 227 4.02 -3.49 -4.53
N GLY A 228 3.58 -2.73 -3.56
CA GLY A 228 3.14 -1.35 -3.75
C GLY A 228 1.67 -1.17 -4.13
N PRO A 229 1.33 -0.10 -4.84
CA PRO A 229 -0.05 0.29 -5.15
C PRO A 229 -0.80 -0.71 -6.02
N VAL A 230 -2.12 -0.67 -5.91
CA VAL A 230 -3.06 -1.49 -6.69
C VAL A 230 -4.12 -0.58 -7.31
N PHE A 231 -4.58 -0.91 -8.49
CA PHE A 231 -5.74 -0.26 -9.11
C PHE A 231 -6.91 -1.23 -9.21
N PHE A 232 -8.04 -0.84 -8.65
CA PHE A 232 -9.31 -1.52 -8.74
C PHE A 232 -10.22 -0.80 -9.74
N SER A 233 -10.49 -1.42 -10.90
CA SER A 233 -11.51 -0.93 -11.81
C SER A 233 -12.91 -1.18 -11.23
N LYS A 234 -13.91 -0.44 -11.70
CA LYS A 234 -15.33 -0.65 -11.34
C LYS A 234 -15.73 -2.11 -11.47
N GLU A 235 -15.41 -2.73 -12.61
CA GLU A 235 -15.74 -4.13 -12.90
C GLU A 235 -15.02 -5.11 -11.96
N PHE A 236 -13.76 -4.82 -11.60
CA PHE A 236 -13.04 -5.62 -10.64
C PHE A 236 -13.69 -5.56 -9.27
N SER A 237 -14.00 -4.35 -8.80
CA SER A 237 -14.64 -4.12 -7.49
C SER A 237 -15.98 -4.82 -7.36
N GLU A 238 -16.82 -4.78 -8.38
CA GLU A 238 -18.13 -5.44 -8.42
C GLU A 238 -18.04 -6.96 -8.21
N LYS A 239 -16.96 -7.59 -8.68
CA LYS A 239 -16.74 -9.04 -8.54
C LYS A 239 -16.01 -9.40 -7.25
N PHE A 240 -15.11 -8.55 -6.78
CA PHE A 240 -14.22 -8.82 -5.66
C PHE A 240 -14.88 -8.58 -4.30
N PHE A 241 -15.57 -7.46 -4.13
CA PHE A 241 -16.12 -7.09 -2.82
C PHE A 241 -17.18 -8.02 -2.26
N PRO A 242 -18.06 -8.67 -3.06
CA PRO A 242 -18.95 -9.71 -2.52
C PRO A 242 -18.20 -10.88 -1.87
N VAL A 243 -17.05 -11.27 -2.44
CA VAL A 243 -16.21 -12.33 -1.87
C VAL A 243 -15.53 -11.84 -0.59
N LEU A 244 -14.96 -10.65 -0.61
CA LEU A 244 -14.33 -10.04 0.57
C LEU A 244 -15.32 -9.94 1.75
N GLU A 245 -16.59 -9.63 1.47
CA GLU A 245 -17.66 -9.56 2.48
C GLU A 245 -17.96 -10.92 3.11
N GLU A 246 -18.01 -12.00 2.33
CA GLU A 246 -18.17 -13.36 2.85
C GLU A 246 -16.99 -13.75 3.76
N TYR A 247 -15.76 -13.44 3.35
CA TYR A 247 -14.58 -13.65 4.21
C TYR A 247 -14.67 -12.84 5.49
N TYR A 248 -15.06 -11.55 5.43
CA TYR A 248 -15.17 -10.70 6.61
C TYR A 248 -16.16 -11.25 7.65
N HIS A 249 -17.27 -11.88 7.22
CA HIS A 249 -18.28 -12.47 8.08
C HIS A 249 -17.97 -13.91 8.51
N THR A 250 -16.94 -14.53 7.96
CA THR A 250 -16.57 -15.91 8.30
C THR A 250 -15.61 -15.94 9.49
N PRO A 251 -15.95 -16.63 10.62
CA PRO A 251 -15.04 -16.78 11.75
C PRO A 251 -13.72 -17.48 11.35
N GLY A 252 -12.60 -16.99 11.86
CA GLY A 252 -11.26 -17.53 11.60
C GLY A 252 -10.49 -16.77 10.51
N THR A 253 -11.12 -15.80 9.85
CA THR A 253 -10.49 -14.96 8.82
C THR A 253 -9.99 -13.60 9.34
N GLU A 254 -10.13 -13.33 10.63
CA GLU A 254 -9.86 -12.03 11.25
C GLU A 254 -8.42 -11.54 11.04
N GLN A 255 -7.46 -12.48 10.93
CA GLN A 255 -6.05 -12.17 10.74
C GLN A 255 -5.60 -12.23 9.27
N MET A 256 -6.53 -12.42 8.34
CA MET A 256 -6.20 -12.51 6.92
C MET A 256 -5.88 -11.12 6.33
N TYR A 257 -4.98 -11.13 5.37
CA TYR A 257 -4.75 -10.01 4.47
C TYR A 257 -5.82 -10.01 3.37
N TRP A 258 -6.16 -8.86 2.82
CA TRP A 258 -7.10 -8.79 1.69
C TRP A 258 -6.53 -9.46 0.44
N GLU A 259 -5.21 -9.47 0.30
CA GLU A 259 -4.46 -10.14 -0.76
C GLU A 259 -4.70 -11.66 -0.75
N GLN A 260 -4.93 -12.25 0.42
CA GLN A 260 -5.27 -13.67 0.53
C GLN A 260 -6.59 -13.98 -0.19
N VAL A 261 -7.59 -13.10 -0.06
CA VAL A 261 -8.87 -13.27 -0.76
C VAL A 261 -8.68 -13.26 -2.28
N LEU A 262 -7.81 -12.38 -2.80
CA LEU A 262 -7.46 -12.36 -4.21
C LEU A 262 -6.71 -13.63 -4.63
N ALA A 263 -5.75 -14.09 -3.83
CA ALA A 263 -5.00 -15.31 -4.10
C ALA A 263 -5.92 -16.53 -4.14
N ASP A 264 -6.82 -16.68 -3.16
CA ASP A 264 -7.77 -17.79 -3.09
C ASP A 264 -8.72 -17.82 -4.30
N LEU A 265 -9.17 -16.64 -4.74
CA LEU A 265 -9.98 -16.52 -5.96
C LEU A 265 -9.22 -16.95 -7.22
N LEU A 266 -7.97 -16.52 -7.37
CA LEU A 266 -7.13 -16.85 -8.52
C LEU A 266 -6.73 -18.32 -8.53
N ASN A 267 -6.45 -18.88 -7.36
CA ASN A 267 -6.03 -20.29 -7.19
C ASN A 267 -7.21 -21.26 -7.14
N GLY A 268 -8.46 -20.78 -7.00
CA GLY A 268 -9.64 -21.64 -6.82
C GLY A 268 -9.71 -22.26 -5.42
N GLU A 269 -9.18 -21.61 -4.41
CA GLU A 269 -9.03 -22.09 -3.03
C GLU A 269 -10.02 -21.45 -2.04
N VAL A 270 -11.03 -20.74 -2.51
CA VAL A 270 -12.02 -20.02 -1.68
C VAL A 270 -12.70 -20.95 -0.67
N ASP A 271 -13.07 -22.16 -1.10
CA ASP A 271 -13.70 -23.18 -0.22
C ASP A 271 -12.79 -23.69 0.92
N SER A 272 -11.49 -23.33 0.91
CA SER A 272 -10.57 -23.64 2.01
C SER A 272 -10.82 -22.79 3.25
N HIS A 273 -11.43 -21.63 3.07
CA HIS A 273 -11.67 -20.64 4.13
C HIS A 273 -13.16 -20.37 4.36
N LEU A 274 -13.98 -20.44 3.30
CA LEU A 274 -15.42 -20.24 3.42
C LEU A 274 -16.16 -21.58 3.60
N PRO A 275 -17.17 -21.64 4.49
CA PRO A 275 -17.95 -22.85 4.67
C PRO A 275 -18.89 -23.09 3.51
N GLY A 276 -18.81 -24.25 2.89
CA GLY A 276 -19.68 -24.66 1.77
C GLY A 276 -18.95 -24.76 0.45
N LYS A 277 -19.70 -24.70 -0.66
CA LYS A 277 -19.17 -24.63 -2.02
C LYS A 277 -19.58 -23.31 -2.65
N HIS A 278 -18.59 -22.57 -3.10
CA HIS A 278 -18.78 -21.25 -3.68
C HIS A 278 -18.34 -21.24 -5.15
N HIS A 279 -19.02 -20.45 -5.93
CA HIS A 279 -18.66 -20.22 -7.33
C HIS A 279 -18.69 -18.71 -7.58
N PHE A 280 -17.60 -18.04 -7.25
CA PHE A 280 -17.44 -16.62 -7.52
C PHE A 280 -16.77 -16.40 -8.87
N PRO A 281 -17.18 -15.35 -9.61
CA PRO A 281 -16.48 -14.97 -10.83
C PRO A 281 -15.08 -14.44 -10.46
N VAL A 282 -14.05 -15.02 -11.09
CA VAL A 282 -12.67 -14.53 -10.91
C VAL A 282 -12.52 -13.17 -11.59
N PRO A 283 -12.23 -12.10 -10.87
CA PRO A 283 -12.03 -10.78 -11.48
C PRO A 283 -10.71 -10.73 -12.24
N GLY A 284 -10.72 -10.11 -13.42
CA GLY A 284 -9.50 -9.92 -14.21
C GLY A 284 -8.60 -8.83 -13.59
N MET A 285 -7.38 -9.19 -13.22
CA MET A 285 -6.35 -8.25 -12.76
C MET A 285 -5.05 -8.49 -13.52
N TYR A 286 -4.34 -7.44 -13.87
CA TYR A 286 -3.09 -7.50 -14.61
C TYR A 286 -1.89 -7.19 -13.70
N VAL A 287 -0.72 -7.70 -14.07
CA VAL A 287 0.53 -7.29 -13.43
C VAL A 287 0.96 -5.93 -14.00
N ASN A 288 1.28 -4.98 -13.12
CA ASN A 288 1.91 -3.70 -13.46
C ASN A 288 3.37 -3.74 -13.00
N ARG A 289 4.26 -4.14 -13.91
CA ARG A 289 5.68 -4.33 -13.63
C ARG A 289 6.39 -3.01 -13.47
N GLN A 290 6.99 -2.81 -12.30
CA GLN A 290 7.75 -1.62 -11.98
C GLN A 290 9.24 -1.85 -12.23
N PRO A 291 9.96 -0.83 -12.71
CA PRO A 291 11.42 -0.90 -12.80
C PRO A 291 12.04 -0.97 -11.38
N ASP A 292 13.26 -1.46 -11.31
CA ASP A 292 14.04 -1.45 -10.07
C ASP A 292 14.09 -0.05 -9.47
N ASN A 293 14.01 0.03 -8.15
CA ASN A 293 14.08 1.29 -7.40
C ASN A 293 12.93 2.30 -7.68
N GLN A 294 11.77 1.85 -8.15
CA GLN A 294 10.58 2.70 -8.32
C GLN A 294 9.69 2.71 -7.08
N VAL A 295 9.41 1.54 -6.52
CA VAL A 295 8.56 1.35 -5.34
C VAL A 295 9.41 0.83 -4.20
N TYR A 296 9.22 1.36 -3.01
CA TYR A 296 9.86 0.92 -1.78
C TYR A 296 8.80 0.72 -0.69
N GLU A 297 8.92 -0.39 0.00
CA GLU A 297 8.16 -0.71 1.20
C GLU A 297 9.15 -1.13 2.27
N PHE A 298 9.20 -0.39 3.36
CA PHE A 298 10.16 -0.66 4.42
C PHE A 298 9.56 -1.67 5.41
N GLU A 299 10.18 -2.84 5.50
CA GLU A 299 9.78 -3.90 6.41
C GLU A 299 10.08 -3.57 7.88
N ASN A 300 11.18 -2.86 8.10
CA ASN A 300 11.69 -2.56 9.43
C ASN A 300 12.55 -1.28 9.43
N LEU A 301 12.93 -0.83 10.63
CA LEU A 301 13.73 0.38 10.80
C LEU A 301 15.13 0.29 10.17
N GLU A 302 15.73 -0.90 10.11
CA GLU A 302 17.08 -1.07 9.53
C GLU A 302 17.07 -0.81 8.02
N GLU A 303 16.05 -1.24 7.31
CA GLU A 303 15.89 -0.93 5.87
C GLU A 303 15.72 0.57 5.64
N LEU A 304 14.92 1.24 6.47
CA LEU A 304 14.77 2.69 6.40
C LEU A 304 16.11 3.42 6.67
N ARG A 305 16.92 2.93 7.62
CA ARG A 305 18.25 3.45 7.92
C ARG A 305 19.24 3.28 6.77
N LEU A 306 19.15 2.16 6.06
CA LEU A 306 19.99 1.92 4.88
C LEU A 306 19.57 2.81 3.70
N PHE A 307 18.29 3.12 3.59
CA PHE A 307 17.75 3.91 2.51
C PHE A 307 17.93 5.43 2.71
N ASP A 308 17.69 5.93 3.93
CA ASP A 308 17.79 7.34 4.27
C ASP A 308 18.84 7.54 5.40
N GLU A 309 19.97 8.15 5.05
CA GLU A 309 21.09 8.37 5.99
C GLU A 309 20.73 9.18 7.24
N ARG A 310 19.65 9.97 7.18
CA ARG A 310 19.15 10.71 8.34
C ARG A 310 18.75 9.81 9.49
N TYR A 311 18.28 8.57 9.19
CA TYR A 311 17.93 7.59 10.21
C TYR A 311 19.15 6.82 10.76
N ARG A 312 20.36 6.94 10.17
CA ARG A 312 21.58 6.28 10.67
C ARG A 312 22.02 6.83 12.03
N ASN A 313 21.86 8.15 12.21
CA ASN A 313 22.40 8.87 13.37
C ASN A 313 21.29 9.48 14.25
N HIS A 314 20.03 9.38 13.87
CA HIS A 314 18.92 9.90 14.64
C HIS A 314 18.37 8.81 15.56
N SER A 315 18.64 9.01 16.82
CA SER A 315 17.95 8.41 17.95
C SER A 315 16.69 9.25 18.29
N ASP A 316 15.92 9.66 17.29
CA ASP A 316 14.71 10.47 17.48
C ASP A 316 13.62 9.78 18.32
N ASN A 317 14.06 8.84 19.13
CA ASN A 317 13.20 8.14 20.05
C ASN A 317 13.64 8.32 21.47
N ILE A 318 12.92 9.16 22.18
CA ILE A 318 13.08 9.41 23.62
C ILE A 318 13.25 8.10 24.42
N ALA A 319 12.59 7.03 24.00
CA ALA A 319 12.68 5.75 24.68
C ALA A 319 14.06 5.08 24.55
N ARG A 320 14.68 5.08 23.35
CA ARG A 320 16.02 4.52 23.16
C ARG A 320 17.07 5.36 23.85
N GLU A 321 16.96 6.67 23.73
CA GLU A 321 17.83 7.62 24.42
C GLU A 321 17.77 7.41 25.95
N LEU A 322 16.55 7.34 26.53
CA LEU A 322 16.39 7.07 27.96
C LEU A 322 16.95 5.71 28.39
N ILE A 323 16.75 4.66 27.58
CA ILE A 323 17.33 3.33 27.85
C ILE A 323 18.84 3.40 27.81
N SER A 324 19.41 4.06 26.81
CA SER A 324 20.85 4.28 26.66
C SER A 324 21.42 5.00 27.88
N GLN A 325 20.79 6.07 28.34
CA GLN A 325 21.19 6.84 29.53
C GLN A 325 21.03 6.00 30.81
N VAL A 326 19.93 5.31 31.01
CA VAL A 326 19.66 4.54 32.25
C VAL A 326 20.55 3.32 32.37
N LEU A 327 20.79 2.61 31.26
CA LEU A 327 21.66 1.42 31.27
C LEU A 327 23.11 1.71 30.98
N GLN A 328 23.47 2.97 30.67
CA GLN A 328 24.81 3.43 30.29
C GLN A 328 25.43 2.59 29.16
N VAL A 329 24.64 2.32 28.12
CA VAL A 329 25.05 1.57 26.94
C VAL A 329 24.77 2.37 25.67
N PRO A 330 25.57 2.21 24.60
CA PRO A 330 25.26 2.80 23.32
C PRO A 330 23.91 2.29 22.79
N GLU A 331 23.16 3.10 22.07
CA GLU A 331 21.87 2.70 21.49
C GLU A 331 21.99 1.51 20.52
N SER A 332 23.15 1.35 19.88
CA SER A 332 23.46 0.22 18.99
C SER A 332 23.43 -1.14 19.71
N GLU A 333 23.59 -1.18 21.03
CA GLU A 333 23.51 -2.40 21.83
C GLU A 333 22.09 -2.75 22.27
N ILE A 334 21.11 -1.86 22.04
CA ILE A 334 19.69 -2.10 22.30
C ILE A 334 19.12 -2.89 21.12
N THR A 335 18.92 -4.20 21.30
CA THR A 335 18.53 -5.15 20.25
C THR A 335 17.25 -5.91 20.60
N GLY A 336 16.72 -6.69 19.66
CA GLY A 336 15.59 -7.59 19.90
C GLY A 336 14.32 -6.91 20.40
N ILE A 337 14.06 -5.67 19.94
CA ILE A 337 12.88 -4.89 20.34
C ILE A 337 11.63 -5.58 19.84
N LYS A 338 10.70 -5.88 20.78
CA LYS A 338 9.39 -6.47 20.48
C LYS A 338 8.29 -5.73 21.23
N CYS A 339 7.25 -5.33 20.53
CA CYS A 339 6.08 -4.74 21.18
C CYS A 339 5.43 -5.78 22.10
N LEU A 340 5.10 -5.38 23.31
CA LEU A 340 4.19 -6.08 24.20
C LEU A 340 2.81 -5.50 24.00
N LYS A 341 1.75 -6.19 24.47
CA LYS A 341 0.36 -5.68 24.36
C LYS A 341 0.29 -4.22 24.80
N THR A 342 -0.25 -3.36 23.95
CA THR A 342 -0.59 -1.97 24.28
C THR A 342 -1.73 -1.97 25.29
N GLY A 343 -1.43 -1.60 26.54
CA GLY A 343 -2.48 -1.28 27.53
C GLY A 343 -3.01 0.13 27.29
N MET A 344 -4.23 0.41 27.76
CA MET A 344 -4.85 1.75 27.67
C MET A 344 -4.02 2.86 28.33
N THR A 345 -3.19 2.52 29.31
CA THR A 345 -2.45 3.50 30.14
C THR A 345 -0.95 3.52 29.93
N ASN A 346 -0.38 2.50 29.29
CA ASN A 346 1.06 2.37 29.09
C ASN A 346 1.38 1.71 27.76
N LYS A 347 2.40 2.20 27.08
CA LYS A 347 3.04 1.55 25.93
C LYS A 347 4.24 0.75 26.46
N SER A 348 4.34 -0.52 26.13
CA SER A 348 5.40 -1.39 26.65
C SER A 348 6.05 -2.20 25.55
N PHE A 349 7.38 -2.33 25.60
CA PHE A 349 8.12 -3.19 24.70
C PHE A 349 9.24 -3.92 25.43
N LEU A 350 9.53 -5.13 24.93
CA LEU A 350 10.69 -5.93 25.33
C LEU A 350 11.89 -5.52 24.50
N PHE A 351 13.08 -5.49 25.09
CA PHE A 351 14.33 -5.29 24.38
C PHE A 351 15.45 -6.08 25.07
N LYS A 352 16.61 -6.22 24.40
CA LYS A 352 17.78 -6.91 24.93
C LYS A 352 18.99 -6.01 24.92
N VAL A 353 19.79 -6.08 25.99
CA VAL A 353 21.11 -5.47 26.12
C VAL A 353 22.04 -6.53 26.69
N HIS A 354 23.20 -6.79 26.07
CA HIS A 354 24.17 -7.80 26.47
C HIS A 354 23.53 -9.18 26.76
N GLY A 355 22.55 -9.59 25.94
CA GLY A 355 21.84 -10.87 26.07
C GLY A 355 20.78 -10.92 27.18
N LYS A 356 20.67 -9.90 28.02
CA LYS A 356 19.61 -9.79 29.05
C LYS A 356 18.37 -9.11 28.46
N SER A 357 17.21 -9.61 28.84
CA SER A 357 15.91 -9.05 28.43
C SER A 357 15.40 -8.04 29.44
N TYR A 358 14.89 -6.92 28.93
CA TYR A 358 14.32 -5.81 29.72
C TYR A 358 12.97 -5.43 29.13
N ILE A 359 12.12 -4.81 29.97
CA ILE A 359 10.86 -4.21 29.54
C ILE A 359 10.95 -2.70 29.75
N CYS A 360 10.80 -1.94 28.66
CA CYS A 360 10.56 -0.52 28.74
C CYS A 360 9.05 -0.27 28.80
N ARG A 361 8.64 0.61 29.71
CA ARG A 361 7.26 1.02 29.89
C ARG A 361 7.15 2.53 29.82
N ILE A 362 6.45 3.03 28.82
CA ILE A 362 6.24 4.45 28.60
C ILE A 362 4.82 4.80 29.02
N PRO A 363 4.62 5.72 29.96
CA PRO A 363 3.30 6.21 30.32
C PRO A 363 2.58 6.86 29.12
N GLY A 364 1.30 6.54 28.93
CA GLY A 364 0.48 7.24 27.95
C GLY A 364 0.18 8.69 28.38
N PRO A 365 -0.04 9.63 27.44
CA PRO A 365 -0.40 11.02 27.76
C PRO A 365 -1.65 11.09 28.65
N GLY A 366 -1.62 11.95 29.65
CA GLY A 366 -2.76 12.17 30.56
C GLY A 366 -3.00 11.07 31.58
N THR A 367 -2.18 10.01 31.62
CA THR A 367 -2.35 8.91 32.58
C THR A 367 -1.91 9.27 33.98
N GLU A 368 -1.22 10.38 34.17
CA GLU A 368 -0.85 10.96 35.47
C GLU A 368 -2.06 11.30 36.33
N LEU A 369 -3.20 11.62 35.68
CA LEU A 369 -4.47 11.90 36.34
C LEU A 369 -5.19 10.63 36.83
N LEU A 370 -4.86 9.47 36.27
CA LEU A 370 -5.52 8.20 36.55
C LEU A 370 -4.65 7.25 37.40
N ILE A 371 -3.32 7.39 37.35
CA ILE A 371 -2.38 6.47 37.97
C ILE A 371 -1.36 7.23 38.83
N ASN A 372 -1.28 6.87 40.11
CA ASN A 372 -0.23 7.38 40.97
C ASN A 372 1.10 6.66 40.67
N ARG A 373 1.96 7.28 39.87
CA ARG A 373 3.22 6.72 39.40
C ARG A 373 4.23 6.42 40.50
N LYS A 374 4.16 7.15 41.64
CA LYS A 374 5.01 6.87 42.79
C LYS A 374 4.61 5.55 43.47
N GLN A 375 3.34 5.26 43.56
CA GLN A 375 2.85 3.98 44.10
C GLN A 375 3.14 2.83 43.13
N GLU A 376 2.97 3.03 41.81
CA GLU A 376 3.31 2.03 40.79
C GLU A 376 4.78 1.64 40.87
N LYS A 377 5.69 2.61 41.02
CA LYS A 377 7.12 2.36 41.17
C LYS A 377 7.42 1.58 42.46
N ALA A 378 6.82 1.96 43.59
CA ALA A 378 6.99 1.27 44.85
C ALA A 378 6.55 -0.20 44.82
N VAL A 379 5.43 -0.50 44.14
CA VAL A 379 4.95 -1.88 43.92
C VAL A 379 5.93 -2.66 43.04
N ASN A 380 6.40 -2.08 41.93
CA ASN A 380 7.37 -2.74 41.05
C ASN A 380 8.72 -3.02 41.73
N ASP A 381 9.13 -2.14 42.61
CA ASP A 381 10.40 -2.32 43.41
C ASP A 381 10.22 -3.42 44.47
N SER A 382 9.02 -3.61 45.02
CA SER A 382 8.72 -4.66 46.01
C SER A 382 8.58 -6.05 45.42
N VAL A 383 8.34 -6.18 44.09
CA VAL A 383 8.21 -7.48 43.37
C VAL A 383 9.55 -8.00 42.83
N LYS A 384 10.65 -7.21 42.99
CA LYS A 384 12.01 -7.58 42.55
C LYS A 384 12.81 -8.39 43.58
N THR A 385 12.22 -8.79 44.69
CA THR A 385 12.84 -9.64 45.72
C THR A 385 12.48 -11.11 45.55
#